data_d270121b14afd955864b8de3d47fad98
#
_entry.id   d270121b14afd955864b8de3d47fad98
#
_cell.length_a   1.000
_cell.length_b   1.000
_cell.length_c   1.000
_cell.angle_alpha   90.00
_cell.angle_beta   90.00
_cell.angle_gamma   90.00
#
_symmetry.space_group_name_H-M   'P 1'
#
loop_
_entity.id
_entity.type
_entity.pdbx_description
1 polymer ?
#
loop_
_entity_poly.entity_id
_entity_poly.type
_entity_poly.pdbx_seq_one_letter_code
_entity_poly.pdbx_strand_id
1 'polypeptide(L)' 'MTQVVMYTTPWCGYCRRAKTLLEGKGIPYEEIDLDDDPAFRQTLFDLTGGWTVPQIVIDGRPIGGYTELWRLDRDGVLAA' A
#
# COMPACT_ATOMS: atom_id res chain seq x y z
N MET A 1 -10.31 -14.34 -3.03
CA MET A 1 -10.02 -13.45 -1.89
C MET A 1 -9.00 -12.40 -2.31
N THR A 2 -9.22 -11.16 -1.90
CA THR A 2 -8.29 -10.07 -2.24
C THR A 2 -7.08 -10.12 -1.30
N GLN A 3 -5.90 -10.17 -1.89
CA GLN A 3 -4.65 -10.13 -1.14
C GLN A 3 -4.02 -8.75 -1.28
N VAL A 4 -3.83 -8.06 -0.16
CA VAL A 4 -3.27 -6.71 -0.14
C VAL A 4 -1.92 -6.74 0.57
N VAL A 5 -0.90 -6.19 -0.09
CA VAL A 5 0.43 -5.99 0.49
C VAL A 5 0.74 -4.50 0.43
N MET A 6 1.22 -3.95 1.53
CA MET A 6 1.55 -2.54 1.63
C MET A 6 3.00 -2.38 2.04
N TYR A 7 3.77 -1.64 1.25
CA TYR A 7 5.15 -1.29 1.57
C TYR A 7 5.15 0.08 2.22
N THR A 8 5.71 0.18 3.43
CA THR A 8 5.61 1.37 4.28
C THR A 8 6.94 1.77 4.90
N THR A 9 6.95 2.95 5.50
CA THR A 9 7.97 3.37 6.47
C THR A 9 7.26 3.97 7.69
N PRO A 10 7.92 4.04 8.88
CA PRO A 10 7.26 4.49 10.12
C PRO A 10 6.78 5.95 10.09
N TRP A 11 7.41 6.79 9.28
CA TRP A 11 7.10 8.24 9.28
C TRP A 11 6.10 8.65 8.21
N CYS A 12 5.47 7.73 7.56
CA CYS A 12 4.60 8.03 6.42
C CYS A 12 3.16 8.27 6.88
N GLY A 13 2.70 9.50 6.81
CA GLY A 13 1.31 9.85 7.14
C GLY A 13 0.32 9.23 6.19
N TYR A 14 0.65 9.13 4.91
CA TYR A 14 -0.21 8.48 3.91
C TYR A 14 -0.30 6.98 4.14
N CYS A 15 0.77 6.35 4.64
CA CYS A 15 0.74 4.95 5.02
C CYS A 15 -0.29 4.72 6.12
N ARG A 16 -0.33 5.62 7.11
CA ARG A 16 -1.30 5.55 8.19
C ARG A 16 -2.72 5.69 7.67
N ARG A 17 -2.95 6.62 6.74
CA ARG A 17 -4.27 6.81 6.13
C ARG A 17 -4.72 5.58 5.35
N ALA A 18 -3.80 4.96 4.61
CA ALA A 18 -4.10 3.74 3.87
C ALA A 18 -4.48 2.59 4.81
N LYS A 19 -3.74 2.43 5.92
CA LYS A 19 -4.07 1.42 6.93
C LYS A 19 -5.45 1.66 7.52
N THR A 20 -5.75 2.90 7.88
CA THR A 20 -7.05 3.26 8.44
C THR A 20 -8.18 2.94 7.47
N LEU A 21 -7.99 3.22 6.19
CA LEU A 21 -8.99 2.92 5.18
C LEU A 21 -9.25 1.41 5.08
N LEU A 22 -8.19 0.62 4.98
CA LEU A 22 -8.32 -0.84 4.88
C LEU A 22 -8.93 -1.44 6.13
N GLU A 23 -8.50 -0.98 7.31
CA GLU A 23 -9.03 -1.46 8.60
C GLU A 23 -10.51 -1.10 8.75
N GLY A 24 -10.88 0.11 8.34
CA GLY A 24 -12.27 0.54 8.39
C GLY A 24 -13.18 -0.25 7.48
N LYS A 25 -12.66 -0.86 6.43
CA LYS A 25 -13.42 -1.71 5.53
C LYS A 25 -13.32 -3.20 5.87
N GLY A 26 -12.57 -3.54 6.90
CA GLY A 26 -12.37 -4.93 7.28
C GLY A 26 -11.53 -5.73 6.28
N ILE A 27 -10.68 -5.06 5.50
CA ILE A 27 -9.82 -5.72 4.52
C ILE A 27 -8.48 -6.04 5.17
N PRO A 28 -8.12 -7.33 5.32
CA PRO A 28 -6.81 -7.70 5.85
C PRO A 28 -5.70 -7.34 4.86
N TYR A 29 -4.55 -6.96 5.40
CA TYR A 29 -3.40 -6.61 4.58
C TYR A 29 -2.11 -7.04 5.27
N GLU A 30 -1.06 -7.27 4.47
CA GLU A 30 0.27 -7.51 4.97
C GLU A 30 1.07 -6.22 4.83
N GLU A 31 1.71 -5.80 5.91
CA GLU A 31 2.55 -4.62 5.90
C GLU A 31 4.01 -5.03 5.89
N ILE A 32 4.79 -4.48 4.95
CA ILE A 32 6.22 -4.70 4.85
C ILE A 32 6.90 -3.35 5.07
N ASP A 33 7.58 -3.22 6.23
CA ASP A 33 8.30 -2.01 6.60
C ASP A 33 9.69 -2.06 5.98
N LEU A 34 10.03 -1.03 5.20
CA LEU A 34 11.31 -0.95 4.50
C LEU A 34 12.30 -0.01 5.20
N ASP A 35 12.00 0.45 6.40
CA ASP A 35 12.81 1.44 7.09
C ASP A 35 14.26 0.98 7.33
N ASP A 36 14.44 -0.30 7.62
CA ASP A 36 15.77 -0.87 7.92
C ASP A 36 16.58 -1.19 6.66
N ASP A 37 16.00 -1.02 5.48
CA ASP A 37 16.69 -1.30 4.22
C ASP A 37 17.33 -0.02 3.71
N PRO A 38 18.68 0.10 3.67
CA PRO A 38 19.33 1.30 3.15
C PRO A 38 19.05 1.54 1.67
N ALA A 39 18.66 0.51 0.94
CA ALA A 39 18.28 0.61 -0.47
C ALA A 39 16.77 0.55 -0.66
N PHE A 40 15.98 1.00 0.34
CA PHE A 40 14.54 0.78 0.31
C PHE A 40 13.86 1.37 -0.94
N ARG A 41 14.35 2.51 -1.42
CA ARG A 41 13.75 3.14 -2.61
C ARG A 41 13.95 2.30 -3.86
N GLN A 42 15.13 1.73 -4.02
CA GLN A 42 15.41 0.84 -5.16
C GLN A 42 14.59 -0.44 -5.05
N THR A 43 14.53 -1.02 -3.85
CA THR A 43 13.72 -2.21 -3.58
C THR A 43 12.25 -1.93 -3.90
N LEU A 44 11.76 -0.79 -3.45
CA LEU A 44 10.38 -0.36 -3.69
C LEU A 44 10.11 -0.21 -5.18
N PHE A 45 11.02 0.43 -5.90
CA PHE A 45 10.89 0.62 -7.34
C PHE A 45 10.89 -0.71 -8.09
N ASP A 46 11.79 -1.62 -7.71
CA ASP A 46 11.89 -2.93 -8.34
C ASP A 46 10.61 -3.76 -8.15
N LEU A 47 9.95 -3.60 -6.99
CA LEU A 47 8.74 -4.36 -6.67
C LEU A 47 7.48 -3.71 -7.22
N THR A 48 7.42 -2.40 -7.30
CA THR A 48 6.15 -1.69 -7.56
C THR A 48 6.22 -0.69 -8.70
N GLY A 49 7.41 -0.28 -9.12
CA GLY A 49 7.57 0.79 -10.10
C GLY A 49 7.45 2.19 -9.53
N GLY A 50 7.25 2.34 -8.20
CA GLY A 50 7.12 3.64 -7.53
C GLY A 50 8.27 3.92 -6.58
N TRP A 51 8.49 5.20 -6.29
CA TRP A 51 9.58 5.65 -5.42
C TRP A 51 9.11 6.15 -4.06
N THR A 52 7.80 6.27 -3.87
CA THR A 52 7.21 6.84 -2.65
C THR A 52 6.47 5.77 -1.87
N VAL A 53 6.30 6.01 -0.57
CA VAL A 53 5.49 5.15 0.30
C VAL A 53 4.20 5.89 0.66
N PRO A 54 3.08 5.18 0.86
CA PRO A 54 2.94 3.74 0.73
C PRO A 54 2.93 3.29 -0.74
N GLN A 55 3.36 2.07 -1.01
CA GLN A 55 3.09 1.40 -2.28
C GLN A 55 2.25 0.18 -1.98
N ILE A 56 1.14 0.04 -2.69
CA ILE A 56 0.14 -0.97 -2.40
C ILE A 56 0.03 -1.91 -3.59
N VAL A 57 0.07 -3.21 -3.29
CA VAL A 57 -0.04 -4.27 -4.29
C VAL A 57 -1.28 -5.08 -3.95
N ILE A 58 -2.20 -5.19 -4.90
CA ILE A 58 -3.45 -5.95 -4.74
C ILE A 58 -3.43 -7.11 -5.74
N ASP A 59 -3.51 -8.32 -5.22
CA ASP A 59 -3.50 -9.56 -6.01
C ASP A 59 -2.32 -9.60 -6.99
N GLY A 60 -1.14 -9.16 -6.52
CA GLY A 60 0.08 -9.15 -7.30
C GLY A 60 0.24 -7.96 -8.24
N ARG A 61 -0.69 -7.01 -8.24
CA ARG A 61 -0.65 -5.84 -9.11
C ARG A 61 -0.35 -4.57 -8.31
N PRO A 62 0.74 -3.87 -8.60
CA PRO A 62 0.99 -2.58 -7.96
C PRO A 62 -0.07 -1.57 -8.42
N ILE A 63 -0.77 -0.97 -7.46
CA ILE A 63 -1.82 0.00 -7.78
C ILE A 63 -1.39 1.43 -7.52
N GLY A 64 -0.26 1.64 -6.85
CA GLY A 64 0.22 2.96 -6.46
C GLY A 64 0.10 3.20 -4.97
N GLY A 65 -0.14 4.45 -4.59
CA GLY A 65 -0.18 4.86 -3.20
C GLY A 65 -1.59 5.04 -2.65
N TYR A 66 -1.69 5.87 -1.60
CA TYR A 66 -2.96 6.10 -0.92
C TYR A 66 -4.02 6.70 -1.85
N THR A 67 -3.66 7.64 -2.71
CA THR A 67 -4.62 8.29 -3.60
C THR A 67 -5.29 7.28 -4.53
N GLU A 68 -4.51 6.36 -5.07
CA GLU A 68 -5.01 5.31 -5.95
C GLU A 68 -5.90 4.33 -5.19
N LEU A 69 -5.52 3.98 -3.96
CA LEU A 69 -6.33 3.13 -3.08
C LEU A 69 -7.67 3.81 -2.76
N TRP A 70 -7.63 5.10 -2.45
CA TRP A 70 -8.82 5.88 -2.14
C TRP A 70 -9.77 5.93 -3.35
N ARG A 71 -9.22 6.07 -4.56
CA ARG A 71 -10.04 6.07 -5.79
C ARG A 71 -10.72 4.74 -6.01
N LEU A 72 -10.02 3.63 -5.77
CA LEU A 72 -10.61 2.30 -5.88
C LEU A 72 -11.76 2.13 -4.89
N ASP A 73 -11.60 2.62 -3.68
CA ASP A 73 -12.66 2.59 -2.67
C ASP A 73 -13.85 3.43 -3.11
N ARG A 74 -13.61 4.66 -3.56
CA ARG A 74 -14.67 5.56 -4.02
C ARG A 74 -15.45 4.96 -5.19
N ASP A 75 -14.77 4.28 -6.10
CA ASP A 75 -15.39 3.70 -7.29
C ASP A 75 -16.07 2.35 -7.00
N GLY A 76 -16.02 1.88 -5.76
CA GLY A 76 -16.65 0.63 -5.36
C GLY A 76 -15.93 -0.62 -5.84
N VAL A 77 -14.68 -0.48 -6.31
CA VAL A 77 -13.87 -1.59 -6.81
C VAL A 77 -13.17 -2.32 -5.67
N LEU A 78 -12.88 -1.60 -4.59
CA LEU A 78 -12.21 -2.16 -3.42
C LEU A 78 -13.24 -2.80 -2.51
N ALA A 79 -13.32 -4.12 -2.54
CA ALA A 79 -14.29 -4.88 -1.75
C ALA A 79 -13.58 -5.73 -0.71
N ALA A 80 -14.22 -5.85 0.45
CA ALA A 80 -13.75 -6.74 1.50
C ALA A 80 -13.97 -8.20 1.11
#